data_2eff6f1b206f8a9ade110ea9ca71fef8
#
_entry.id   2eff6f1b206f8a9ade110ea9ca71fef8
#
_cell.length_a   1.000
_cell.length_b   1.000
_cell.length_c   1.000
_cell.angle_alpha   90.00
_cell.angle_beta   90.00
_cell.angle_gamma   90.00
#
_symmetry.space_group_name_H-M   'P 1'
#
loop_
_entity.id
_entity.type
_entity.pdbx_description
1 polymer ?
#
loop_
_entity_poly.entity_id
_entity_poly.type
_entity_poly.pdbx_seq_one_letter_code
_entity_poly.pdbx_strand_id
1 'polypeptide(L)'
;MRIVSFTEARNSLKAVLDAVVNDADTTVITRRDSEDAVVMSLDYYNSLMETVHLLRSPANAEHLNRSIAQFKAGKVIQRDLIDE
;
A
#
# COMPACT_ATOMS: atom_id res chain seq x y z
N MET A 1 0.64 -11.18 -6.47
CA MET A 1 1.34 -10.73 -5.27
C MET A 1 2.48 -11.70 -4.96
N ARG A 2 3.63 -11.16 -4.65
CA ARG A 2 4.81 -11.95 -4.33
C ARG A 2 5.18 -11.73 -2.87
N ILE A 3 5.69 -12.76 -2.22
CA ILE A 3 6.10 -12.67 -0.83
C ILE A 3 7.57 -13.04 -0.74
N VAL A 4 8.40 -12.15 -0.21
CA VAL A 4 9.83 -12.38 -0.02
C VAL A 4 10.24 -12.00 1.40
N SER A 5 11.35 -12.57 1.87
CA SER A 5 11.87 -12.22 3.18
C SER A 5 12.66 -10.92 3.09
N PHE A 6 12.88 -10.29 4.24
CA PHE A 6 13.68 -9.08 4.30
C PHE A 6 15.10 -9.30 3.77
N THR A 7 15.69 -10.42 4.13
CA THR A 7 17.05 -10.74 3.68
C THR A 7 17.10 -10.90 2.16
N GLU A 8 16.12 -11.60 1.61
CA GLU A 8 16.04 -11.77 0.18
C GLU A 8 15.84 -10.43 -0.53
N ALA A 9 14.95 -9.62 -0.01
CA ALA A 9 14.69 -8.30 -0.60
C ALA A 9 15.93 -7.41 -0.54
N ARG A 10 16.63 -7.43 0.58
CA ARG A 10 17.84 -6.63 0.74
C ARG A 10 18.92 -7.06 -0.23
N ASN A 11 19.10 -8.35 -0.40
CA ASN A 11 20.15 -8.87 -1.27
C ASN A 11 19.83 -8.72 -2.76
N SER A 12 18.55 -8.63 -3.11
CA SER A 12 18.11 -8.54 -4.50
C SER A 12 17.16 -7.38 -4.69
N LEU A 13 17.42 -6.26 -4.04
CA LEU A 13 16.49 -5.13 -4.05
C LEU A 13 16.18 -4.64 -5.46
N LYS A 14 17.21 -4.55 -6.30
CA LYS A 14 16.99 -4.11 -7.68
C LYS A 14 15.99 -5.04 -8.39
N ALA A 15 16.16 -6.35 -8.22
CA ALA A 15 15.27 -7.31 -8.85
C ALA A 15 13.85 -7.20 -8.31
N VAL A 16 13.71 -6.95 -7.02
CA VAL A 16 12.39 -6.77 -6.40
C VAL A 16 11.70 -5.53 -6.98
N LEU A 17 12.44 -4.43 -7.06
CA LEU A 17 11.88 -3.19 -7.61
C LEU A 17 11.53 -3.33 -9.08
N ASP A 18 12.42 -3.95 -9.87
CA ASP A 18 12.15 -4.16 -11.28
C ASP A 18 10.91 -5.03 -11.49
N ALA A 19 10.75 -6.05 -10.67
CA ALA A 19 9.61 -6.94 -10.79
C ALA A 19 8.29 -6.21 -10.52
N VAL A 20 8.23 -5.38 -9.49
CA VAL A 20 6.98 -4.67 -9.19
C VAL A 20 6.65 -3.64 -10.25
N VAL A 21 7.65 -3.05 -10.88
CA VAL A 21 7.42 -2.09 -11.95
C VAL A 21 6.97 -2.79 -13.23
N ASN A 22 7.66 -3.87 -13.61
CA ASN A 22 7.38 -4.56 -14.86
C ASN A 22 6.06 -5.32 -14.83
N ASP A 23 5.73 -5.91 -13.70
CA ASP A 23 4.55 -6.76 -13.59
C ASP A 23 3.32 -6.00 -13.07
N ALA A 24 3.48 -4.74 -12.71
CA ALA A 24 2.42 -3.94 -12.11
C ALA A 24 1.76 -4.68 -10.95
N ASP A 25 2.58 -5.32 -10.13
CA ASP A 25 2.13 -6.14 -9.03
C ASP A 25 2.72 -5.63 -7.72
N THR A 26 2.37 -6.27 -6.63
CA THR A 26 2.90 -5.92 -5.31
C THR A 26 3.81 -7.01 -4.79
N THR A 27 4.74 -6.62 -3.94
CA THR A 27 5.61 -7.57 -3.24
C THR A 27 5.51 -7.30 -1.75
N VAL A 28 5.22 -8.35 -0.99
CA VAL A 28 5.18 -8.27 0.47
C VAL A 28 6.55 -8.69 0.99
N ILE A 29 7.15 -7.84 1.82
CA ILE A 29 8.44 -8.14 2.45
C ILE A 29 8.17 -8.51 3.89
N THR A 30 8.45 -9.76 4.23
CA THR A 30 8.22 -10.25 5.59
C THR A 30 9.42 -9.93 6.46
N ARG A 31 9.17 -9.57 7.70
CA ARG A 31 10.20 -9.23 8.66
C ARG A 31 9.98 -10.02 9.95
N ARG A 32 11.08 -10.39 10.59
CA ARG A 32 11.00 -11.19 11.81
C ARG A 32 10.51 -10.39 13.02
N ASP A 33 11.10 -9.22 13.19
CA ASP A 33 10.91 -8.46 14.42
C ASP A 33 10.05 -7.23 14.23
N SER A 34 9.46 -7.08 13.06
CA SER A 34 8.70 -5.88 12.73
C SER A 34 7.55 -6.25 11.82
N GLU A 35 6.67 -5.30 11.59
CA GLU A 35 5.57 -5.50 10.68
C GLU A 35 6.07 -5.70 9.25
N ASP A 36 5.32 -6.47 8.49
CA ASP A 36 5.63 -6.69 7.10
C ASP A 36 5.39 -5.40 6.31
N ALA A 37 6.06 -5.29 5.18
CA ALA A 37 5.94 -4.13 4.32
C ALA A 37 5.47 -4.54 2.94
N VAL A 38 4.90 -3.59 2.21
CA VAL A 38 4.46 -3.82 0.84
C VAL A 38 5.19 -2.87 -0.09
N VAL A 39 5.68 -3.41 -1.20
CA VAL A 39 6.34 -2.62 -2.24
C VAL A 39 5.49 -2.71 -3.50
N MET A 40 5.26 -1.57 -4.12
CA MET A 40 4.49 -1.52 -5.36
C MET A 40 5.02 -0.39 -6.23
N SER A 41 4.71 -0.44 -7.53
CA SER A 41 5.13 0.62 -8.42
C SER A 41 4.31 1.88 -8.12
N LEU A 42 4.88 3.03 -8.48
CA LEU A 42 4.16 4.29 -8.30
C LEU A 42 2.90 4.32 -9.15
N ASP A 43 2.97 3.78 -10.36
CA ASP A 43 1.79 3.71 -11.23
C ASP A 43 0.67 2.88 -10.60
N TYR A 44 1.03 1.76 -10.02
CA TYR A 44 0.06 0.90 -9.35
C TYR A 44 -0.56 1.63 -8.16
N TYR A 45 0.27 2.29 -7.39
CA TYR A 45 -0.20 3.06 -6.23
C TYR A 45 -1.18 4.16 -6.67
N ASN A 46 -0.83 4.88 -7.73
CA ASN A 46 -1.70 5.94 -8.23
C ASN A 46 -3.03 5.39 -8.71
N SER A 47 -3.02 4.24 -9.39
CA SER A 47 -4.25 3.60 -9.84
C SER A 47 -5.11 3.17 -8.67
N LEU A 48 -4.48 2.66 -7.62
CA LEU A 48 -5.19 2.26 -6.42
C LEU A 48 -5.85 3.45 -5.74
N MET A 49 -5.11 4.56 -5.64
CA MET A 49 -5.65 5.78 -5.04
C MET A 49 -6.78 6.36 -5.87
N GLU A 50 -6.67 6.27 -7.18
CA GLU A 50 -7.74 6.73 -8.06
C GLU A 50 -9.00 5.89 -7.85
N THR A 51 -8.86 4.59 -7.70
CA THR A 51 -10.00 3.72 -7.42
C THR A 51 -10.67 4.11 -6.11
N VAL A 52 -9.88 4.37 -5.07
CA VAL A 52 -10.42 4.82 -3.79
C VAL A 52 -11.16 6.13 -3.96
N HIS A 53 -10.62 7.03 -4.76
CA HIS A 53 -11.25 8.31 -5.03
C HIS A 53 -12.60 8.14 -5.73
N LEU A 54 -12.67 7.25 -6.70
CA LEU A 54 -13.91 6.99 -7.43
C LEU A 54 -14.98 6.38 -6.53
N LEU A 55 -14.58 5.60 -5.53
CA LEU A 55 -15.51 5.04 -4.58
C LEU A 55 -16.13 6.07 -3.65
N ARG A 56 -15.63 7.29 -3.68
CA ARG A 56 -16.15 8.39 -2.89
C ARG A 56 -17.26 9.16 -3.61
N SER A 57 -18.06 8.47 -4.39
CA SER A 57 -19.23 9.09 -5.01
C SER A 57 -20.22 9.51 -3.91
N PRO A 58 -21.13 10.46 -4.20
CA PRO A 58 -22.10 10.90 -3.20
C PRO A 58 -22.88 9.75 -2.56
N ALA A 59 -23.17 8.72 -3.33
CA ALA A 59 -23.94 7.59 -2.82
C ALA A 59 -23.17 6.76 -1.81
N ASN A 60 -21.84 6.70 -1.93
CA ASN A 60 -21.00 5.87 -1.06
C ASN A 60 -20.16 6.68 -0.09
N ALA A 61 -20.09 7.99 -0.28
CA ALA A 61 -19.17 8.84 0.46
C ALA A 61 -19.35 8.73 1.98
N GLU A 62 -20.57 8.72 2.44
CA GLU A 62 -20.83 8.68 3.86
C GLU A 62 -20.34 7.39 4.48
N HIS A 63 -20.63 6.28 3.83
CA HIS A 63 -20.22 4.98 4.30
C HIS A 63 -18.70 4.84 4.32
N LEU A 64 -18.07 5.26 3.24
CA LEU A 64 -16.63 5.19 3.11
C LEU A 64 -15.93 6.12 4.09
N ASN A 65 -16.44 7.32 4.27
CA ASN A 65 -15.86 8.27 5.20
C ASN A 65 -15.90 7.76 6.63
N ARG A 66 -16.96 7.06 6.99
CA ARG A 66 -17.06 6.47 8.31
C ARG A 66 -16.00 5.40 8.52
N SER A 67 -15.79 4.57 7.52
CA SER A 67 -14.78 3.52 7.59
C SER A 67 -13.38 4.11 7.68
N ILE A 68 -13.10 5.15 6.92
CA ILE A 68 -11.81 5.81 6.95
C ILE A 68 -11.55 6.47 8.30
N ALA A 69 -12.58 7.09 8.86
CA ALA A 69 -12.46 7.74 10.17
C ALA A 69 -12.12 6.71 11.25
N GLN A 70 -12.75 5.55 11.21
CA GLN A 70 -12.45 4.48 12.16
C GLN A 70 -11.03 3.97 11.99
N PHE A 71 -10.60 3.83 10.76
CA PHE A 71 -9.25 3.37 10.47
C PHE A 71 -8.21 4.35 11.00
N LYS A 72 -8.43 5.63 10.76
CA LYS A 72 -7.51 6.67 11.22
C LYS A 72 -7.45 6.77 12.74
N ALA A 73 -8.57 6.57 13.39
CA ALA A 73 -8.62 6.59 14.85
C ALA A 73 -7.77 5.46 15.44
N GLY A 74 -7.72 4.32 14.77
CA GLY A 74 -6.91 3.20 15.22
C GLY A 74 -5.46 3.26 14.76
N LYS A 75 -5.16 4.09 13.75
CA LYS A 75 -3.82 4.14 13.16
C LYS A 75 -3.38 5.58 12.93
N VAL A 76 -3.12 6.24 13.99
CA VAL A 76 -2.78 7.66 13.98
C VAL A 76 -1.61 7.98 13.05
N ILE A 77 -0.63 7.12 13.00
CA ILE A 77 0.56 7.36 12.16
C ILE A 77 0.25 7.42 10.69
N GLN A 78 -0.80 6.78 10.25
CA GLN A 78 -1.16 6.76 8.84
C GLN A 78 -1.52 8.14 8.33
N ARG A 79 -1.92 9.00 9.22
CA ARG A 79 -2.32 10.34 8.85
C ARG A 79 -1.22 11.12 8.15
N ASP A 80 0.01 10.93 8.58
CA ASP A 80 1.13 11.68 8.02
C ASP A 80 1.36 11.35 6.56
N LEU A 81 1.12 10.11 6.19
CA LEU A 81 1.28 9.69 4.81
C LEU A 81 0.17 10.20 3.92
N ILE A 82 -1.01 10.32 4.48
CA ILE A 82 -2.18 10.74 3.71
C ILE A 82 -2.21 12.22 3.48
N ASP A 83 -1.71 12.97 4.43
CA ASP A 83 -1.76 14.43 4.37
C ASP A 83 -0.78 15.01 3.36
N GLU A 84 0.07 14.20 2.83
CA GLU A 84 0.96 14.63 1.79
C GLU A 84 0.39 14.29 0.42
#